data_8324a0572115f583d5d09535802aa4b9
#
_entry.id   8324a0572115f583d5d09535802aa4b9
#
_cell.length_a   1.000
_cell.length_b   1.000
_cell.length_c   1.000
_cell.angle_alpha   90.00
_cell.angle_beta   90.00
_cell.angle_gamma   90.00
#
_symmetry.space_group_name_H-M   'P 1'
#
loop_
_entity.id
_entity.type
_entity.pdbx_description
1 polymer ?
#
loop_
_entity_poly.entity_id
_entity_poly.type
_entity_poly.pdbx_seq_one_letter_code
_entity_poly.pdbx_strand_id
1 'polypeptide(L)'
;CTAEEFTKAADLICLSGKPDKSGTILYALGWTQHSHSVQLIHTAAMMQLLLGNIGRPGGGVNAQRGHANIQGSTDMGSWNNLPGYLKIPRANMATLDQYLK
;
A
#
# COMPACT_ATOMS: atom_id res chain seq x y z
N CYS A 1 -0.86 10.47 22.29
CA CYS A 1 -1.61 11.74 22.10
C CYS A 1 -2.70 11.84 23.17
N THR A 2 -3.12 13.04 23.49
CA THR A 2 -4.24 13.29 24.38
C THR A 2 -5.58 13.06 23.66
N ALA A 3 -6.68 12.90 24.41
CA ALA A 3 -8.01 12.77 23.81
C ALA A 3 -8.40 14.03 23.00
N GLU A 4 -7.96 15.21 23.47
CA GLU A 4 -8.21 16.46 22.76
C GLU A 4 -7.48 16.55 21.42
N GLU A 5 -6.21 16.16 21.37
CA GLU A 5 -5.43 16.11 20.13
C GLU A 5 -6.02 15.10 19.14
N PHE A 6 -6.47 13.94 19.62
CA PHE A 6 -7.14 12.96 18.80
C PHE A 6 -8.44 13.50 18.20
N THR A 7 -9.28 14.15 19.01
CA THR A 7 -10.53 14.74 18.54
C THR A 7 -10.28 15.83 17.49
N LYS A 8 -9.32 16.71 17.71
CA LYS A 8 -8.95 17.74 16.72
C LYS A 8 -8.51 17.14 15.39
N ALA A 9 -7.68 16.08 15.44
CA ALA A 9 -7.24 15.38 14.23
C ALA A 9 -8.42 14.71 13.49
N ALA A 10 -9.31 14.06 14.22
CA ALA A 10 -10.51 13.45 13.67
C ALA A 10 -11.43 14.48 13.00
N ASP A 11 -11.66 15.62 13.65
CA ASP A 11 -12.46 16.73 13.12
C ASP A 11 -11.86 17.27 11.80
N LEU A 12 -10.55 17.45 11.75
CA LEU A 12 -9.86 17.88 10.51
C LEU A 12 -10.05 16.88 9.37
N ILE A 13 -9.96 15.57 9.65
CA ILE A 13 -10.22 14.54 8.66
C ILE A 13 -11.67 14.58 8.20
N CYS A 14 -12.62 14.72 9.12
CA CYS A 14 -14.06 14.80 8.84
C CYS A 14 -14.43 16.03 7.98
N LEU A 15 -13.65 17.10 8.04
CA LEU A 15 -13.85 18.27 7.16
C LEU A 15 -13.73 17.94 5.68
N SER A 16 -12.97 16.89 5.32
CA SER A 16 -12.84 16.45 3.93
C SER A 16 -14.13 15.88 3.34
N GLY A 17 -15.09 15.49 4.17
CA GLY A 17 -16.41 15.01 3.74
C GLY A 17 -17.39 16.10 3.33
N LYS A 18 -17.03 17.37 3.41
CA LYS A 18 -17.88 18.49 2.95
C LYS A 18 -17.96 18.51 1.41
N PRO A 19 -19.08 19.02 0.84
CA PRO A 19 -19.29 19.04 -0.60
C PRO A 19 -18.20 19.75 -1.41
N ASP A 20 -17.62 20.78 -0.84
CA ASP A 20 -16.59 21.65 -1.45
C ASP A 20 -15.14 21.21 -1.14
N LYS A 21 -14.97 20.10 -0.43
CA LYS A 21 -13.67 19.59 0.02
C LYS A 21 -13.48 18.12 -0.35
N SER A 22 -12.24 17.73 -0.47
CA SER A 22 -11.84 16.33 -0.59
C SER A 22 -10.57 16.09 0.21
N GLY A 23 -10.33 14.84 0.56
CA GLY A 23 -9.14 14.45 1.28
C GLY A 23 -8.59 13.14 0.77
N THR A 24 -7.27 13.01 0.73
CA THR A 24 -6.60 11.76 0.41
C THR A 24 -5.76 11.28 1.57
N ILE A 25 -5.69 9.97 1.75
CA ILE A 25 -4.78 9.35 2.70
C ILE A 25 -3.59 8.81 1.92
N LEU A 26 -2.40 9.28 2.27
CA LEU A 26 -1.13 8.78 1.74
C LEU A 26 -0.51 7.85 2.78
N TYR A 27 -0.17 6.63 2.40
CA TYR A 27 0.47 5.68 3.29
C TYR A 27 1.62 4.95 2.60
N ALA A 28 2.48 4.37 3.39
CA ALA A 28 3.61 3.57 2.92
C ALA A 28 3.90 2.43 3.92
N LEU A 29 5.17 2.07 4.09
CA LEU A 29 5.62 0.95 4.91
C LEU A 29 5.25 1.07 6.40
N GLY A 30 5.05 2.29 6.90
CA GLY A 30 4.59 2.50 8.28
C GLY A 30 3.24 1.84 8.59
N TRP A 31 2.41 1.61 7.57
CA TRP A 31 1.15 0.87 7.72
C TRP A 31 1.26 -0.57 7.24
N THR A 32 2.04 -0.83 6.20
CA THR A 32 2.10 -2.18 5.59
C THR A 32 2.97 -3.16 6.37
N GLN A 33 3.96 -2.68 7.13
CA GLN A 33 4.87 -3.51 7.92
C GLN A 33 4.36 -3.76 9.35
N HIS A 34 3.07 -4.08 9.48
CA HIS A 34 2.41 -4.45 10.72
C HIS A 34 1.63 -5.74 10.56
N SER A 35 1.49 -6.50 11.63
CA SER A 35 0.65 -7.71 11.64
C SER A 35 -0.83 -7.43 11.32
N HIS A 36 -1.30 -6.21 11.59
CA HIS A 36 -2.66 -5.75 11.32
C HIS A 36 -2.76 -4.78 10.15
N SER A 37 -1.79 -4.80 9.22
CA SER A 37 -1.72 -3.86 8.10
C SER A 37 -2.97 -3.86 7.22
N VAL A 38 -3.51 -5.04 6.94
CA VAL A 38 -4.72 -5.18 6.10
C VAL A 38 -5.91 -4.48 6.75
N GLN A 39 -6.12 -4.68 8.04
CA GLN A 39 -7.21 -4.04 8.79
C GLN A 39 -7.04 -2.52 8.85
N LEU A 40 -5.83 -2.02 9.05
CA LEU A 40 -5.54 -0.57 9.02
C LEU A 40 -5.91 0.06 7.68
N ILE A 41 -5.48 -0.56 6.58
CA ILE A 41 -5.75 -0.06 5.23
C ILE A 41 -7.24 -0.16 4.89
N HIS A 42 -7.91 -1.26 5.25
CA HIS A 42 -9.36 -1.40 5.10
C HIS A 42 -10.12 -0.33 5.89
N THR A 43 -9.72 -0.06 7.14
CA THR A 43 -10.33 0.99 7.96
C THR A 43 -10.19 2.36 7.31
N ALA A 44 -9.01 2.67 6.77
CA ALA A 44 -8.77 3.91 6.03
C ALA A 44 -9.64 4.02 4.77
N ALA A 45 -9.79 2.93 4.03
CA ALA A 45 -10.65 2.87 2.85
C ALA A 45 -12.14 3.06 3.22
N MET A 46 -12.61 2.39 4.28
CA MET A 46 -13.98 2.57 4.79
C MET A 46 -14.23 4.01 5.23
N MET A 47 -13.29 4.63 5.92
CA MET A 47 -13.38 6.03 6.34
C MET A 47 -13.49 6.96 5.14
N GLN A 48 -12.69 6.75 4.10
CA GLN A 48 -12.76 7.55 2.86
C GLN A 48 -14.07 7.33 2.08
N LEU A 49 -14.64 6.14 2.12
CA LEU A 49 -15.98 5.86 1.58
C LEU A 49 -17.07 6.61 2.34
N LEU A 50 -17.05 6.57 3.67
CA LEU A 50 -18.01 7.26 4.52
C LEU A 50 -17.95 8.78 4.37
N LEU A 51 -16.75 9.33 4.14
CA LEU A 51 -16.54 10.75 3.88
C LEU A 51 -16.86 11.15 2.42
N GLY A 52 -17.18 10.20 1.56
CA GLY A 52 -17.47 10.46 0.15
C GLY A 52 -16.27 10.90 -0.67
N ASN A 53 -15.06 10.55 -0.24
CA ASN A 53 -13.82 10.95 -0.92
C ASN A 53 -13.40 9.99 -2.07
N ILE A 54 -14.00 8.80 -2.14
CA ILE A 54 -13.69 7.85 -3.21
C ILE A 54 -14.37 8.29 -4.50
N GLY A 55 -13.60 8.34 -5.59
CA GLY A 55 -14.10 8.76 -6.89
C GLY A 55 -14.17 10.28 -7.09
N ARG A 56 -13.67 11.07 -6.16
CA ARG A 56 -13.57 12.54 -6.25
C ARG A 56 -12.15 12.97 -6.59
N PRO A 57 -11.95 14.02 -7.41
CA PRO A 57 -10.62 14.59 -7.61
C PRO A 57 -9.97 15.00 -6.28
N GLY A 58 -8.74 14.55 -6.06
CA GLY A 58 -7.99 14.78 -4.81
C GLY A 58 -8.43 13.92 -3.62
N GLY A 59 -9.35 12.98 -3.81
CA GLY A 59 -9.77 12.04 -2.76
C GLY A 59 -9.16 10.65 -2.94
N GLY A 60 -9.33 9.80 -1.92
CA GLY A 60 -8.97 8.40 -1.96
C GLY A 60 -7.87 7.95 -1.00
N VAL A 61 -7.35 6.77 -1.24
CA VAL A 61 -6.25 6.16 -0.47
C VAL A 61 -5.12 5.81 -1.42
N ASN A 62 -3.93 6.34 -1.19
CA ASN A 62 -2.76 6.22 -2.06
C ASN A 62 -1.58 5.56 -1.35
N ALA A 63 -1.12 4.45 -1.89
CA ALA A 63 0.12 3.83 -1.46
C ALA A 63 1.33 4.54 -2.09
N GLN A 64 2.16 5.16 -1.26
CA GLN A 64 3.42 5.77 -1.70
C GLN A 64 4.50 4.70 -1.80
N ARG A 65 4.86 4.32 -3.01
CA ARG A 65 5.85 3.26 -3.26
C ARG A 65 7.28 3.75 -2.95
N GLY A 66 8.08 2.92 -2.26
CA GLY A 66 9.48 3.23 -1.96
C GLY A 66 10.38 3.13 -3.21
N HIS A 67 10.20 2.08 -3.98
CA HIS A 67 10.91 1.89 -5.25
C HIS A 67 10.09 2.37 -6.44
N ALA A 68 10.73 3.04 -7.39
CA ALA A 68 10.12 3.36 -8.67
C ALA A 68 9.67 2.07 -9.38
N ASN A 69 8.43 2.08 -9.87
CA ASN A 69 7.83 0.96 -10.60
C ASN A 69 7.88 -0.40 -9.87
N ILE A 70 7.70 -0.42 -8.54
CA ILE A 70 7.75 -1.65 -7.75
C ILE A 70 6.72 -2.69 -8.22
N GLN A 71 5.53 -2.27 -8.61
CA GLN A 71 4.50 -3.17 -9.14
C GLN A 71 4.91 -3.79 -10.47
N GLY A 72 5.45 -3.00 -11.40
CA GLY A 72 5.96 -3.51 -12.66
C GLY A 72 7.11 -4.51 -12.47
N SER A 73 8.02 -4.24 -11.54
CA SER A 73 9.09 -5.19 -11.18
C SER A 73 8.54 -6.50 -10.62
N THR A 74 7.49 -6.44 -9.81
CA THR A 74 6.81 -7.61 -9.27
C THR A 74 6.09 -8.38 -10.37
N ASP A 75 5.40 -7.70 -11.28
CA ASP A 75 4.68 -8.30 -12.40
C ASP A 75 5.64 -9.00 -13.38
N MET A 76 6.83 -8.44 -13.56
CA MET A 76 7.92 -9.08 -14.34
C MET A 76 8.61 -10.25 -13.61
N GLY A 77 8.26 -10.49 -12.35
CA GLY A 77 8.87 -11.53 -11.52
C GLY A 77 10.33 -11.25 -11.10
N SER A 78 10.86 -10.05 -11.34
CA SER A 78 12.28 -9.72 -11.15
C SER A 78 12.75 -9.68 -9.69
N TRP A 79 11.83 -9.70 -8.73
CA TRP A 79 12.17 -9.72 -7.30
C TRP A 79 12.34 -11.12 -6.71
N ASN A 80 11.58 -12.09 -7.24
CA ASN A 80 11.52 -13.44 -6.72
C ASN A 80 11.98 -14.49 -7.75
N ASN A 81 12.04 -14.10 -9.02
CA ASN A 81 12.42 -14.95 -10.13
C ASN A 81 13.34 -14.20 -11.10
N LEU A 82 14.02 -14.91 -11.94
CA LEU A 82 14.67 -14.33 -13.14
C LEU A 82 13.61 -14.00 -14.20
N PRO A 83 13.93 -13.14 -15.20
CA PRO A 83 13.02 -12.85 -16.29
C PRO A 83 12.46 -14.14 -16.93
N GLY A 84 11.16 -14.14 -17.23
CA GLY A 84 10.45 -15.32 -17.70
C GLY A 84 10.00 -16.27 -16.58
N TYR A 85 9.94 -15.79 -15.34
CA TYR A 85 9.53 -16.55 -14.14
C TYR A 85 10.43 -17.75 -13.81
N LEU A 86 11.67 -17.71 -14.26
CA LEU A 86 12.65 -18.74 -13.94
C LEU A 86 13.06 -18.66 -12.47
N LYS A 87 13.35 -19.79 -11.86
CA LYS A 87 13.83 -19.86 -10.47
C LYS A 87 15.17 -19.14 -10.35
N ILE A 88 15.36 -18.42 -9.25
CA ILE A 88 16.69 -17.87 -8.91
C ILE A 88 17.59 -19.04 -8.48
N PRO A 89 18.78 -19.23 -9.10
CA PRO A 89 19.72 -20.27 -8.71
C PRO A 89 20.11 -20.16 -7.23
N ARG A 90 20.19 -21.29 -6.55
CA ARG A 90 20.62 -21.39 -5.14
C ARG A 90 21.94 -22.17 -5.05
N ALA A 91 22.60 -22.12 -3.89
CA ALA A 91 23.88 -22.79 -3.67
C ALA A 91 23.87 -24.31 -3.97
N ASN A 92 22.72 -24.95 -3.82
CA ASN A 92 22.53 -26.38 -4.15
C ASN A 92 22.18 -26.66 -5.61
N MET A 93 22.18 -25.63 -6.48
CA MET A 93 21.87 -25.69 -7.91
C MET A 93 23.11 -25.31 -8.75
N ALA A 94 24.22 -26.02 -8.52
CA ALA A 94 25.52 -25.72 -9.15
C ALA A 94 25.60 -26.16 -10.63
N THR A 95 24.73 -27.07 -11.06
CA THR A 95 24.65 -27.56 -12.45
C THR A 95 23.27 -27.32 -13.03
N LEU A 96 23.18 -27.31 -14.37
CA LEU A 96 21.90 -27.17 -15.06
C LEU A 96 20.90 -28.27 -14.68
N ASP A 97 21.38 -29.52 -14.54
CA ASP A 97 20.53 -30.65 -14.13
C ASP A 97 19.96 -30.45 -12.70
N GLN A 98 20.73 -29.87 -11.81
CA GLN A 98 20.26 -29.52 -10.45
C GLN A 98 19.28 -28.37 -10.47
N TYR A 99 19.44 -27.44 -11.40
CA TYR A 99 18.54 -26.31 -11.56
C TYR A 99 17.19 -26.69 -12.16
N LEU A 100 17.17 -27.63 -13.09
CA LEU A 100 15.97 -28.09 -13.80
C LEU A 100 15.09 -29.09 -13.01
N LYS A 101 15.63 -29.65 -11.92
CA LYS A 101 14.88 -30.51 -10.98
C LYS A 101 14.13 -29.68 -9.92
#